data_c3a14e8bc9532cae6a6ce13f513dee86
#
_entry.id   c3a14e8bc9532cae6a6ce13f513dee86
#
_cell.length_a   1.000
_cell.length_b   1.000
_cell.length_c   1.000
_cell.angle_alpha   90.00
_cell.angle_beta   90.00
_cell.angle_gamma   90.00
#
_symmetry.space_group_name_H-M   'P 1'
#
loop_
_entity.id
_entity.type
_entity.pdbx_description
1 polymer ?
#
loop_
_entity_poly.entity_id
_entity_poly.type
_entity_poly.pdbx_seq_one_letter_code
_entity_poly.pdbx_strand_id
1 'polypeptide(L)'
;MSEPTASPEPTASPEPAASPEPAASPESAAARPDSTRTGPGRLLVAIYALFALAACARAGVQIGTKFGNAPVAYLLSAFAGVVYVIATVTLAVGSPIARRIAVVSCSVELAGVLAVGTWSLADPASFPDATVWSGYGSGYGFVPLVLPVFGLLWLRHWNRRARISERP
;
A
#
# COMPACT_ATOMS: atom_id res chain seq x y z
N MET A 1 80.99 61.51 15.25
CA MET A 1 80.27 60.88 16.31
C MET A 1 78.81 61.21 16.09
N SER A 2 78.07 60.34 15.41
CA SER A 2 76.63 60.49 15.20
C SER A 2 76.09 59.11 15.07
N GLU A 3 75.27 58.69 16.03
CA GLU A 3 74.59 57.44 16.04
C GLU A 3 73.57 57.36 14.94
N PRO A 4 73.35 56.20 14.31
CA PRO A 4 72.26 56.02 13.40
C PRO A 4 71.03 55.52 14.18
N THR A 5 69.96 56.29 14.03
CA THR A 5 68.62 56.01 14.54
C THR A 5 68.03 54.73 13.87
N ALA A 6 67.67 53.78 14.71
CA ALA A 6 66.95 52.56 14.27
C ALA A 6 65.50 52.91 13.92
N SER A 7 65.10 52.53 12.71
CA SER A 7 63.69 52.60 12.28
C SER A 7 62.93 51.42 12.88
N PRO A 8 61.67 51.60 13.35
CA PRO A 8 60.88 50.49 13.88
C PRO A 8 60.30 49.64 12.72
N GLU A 9 60.33 48.33 12.94
CA GLU A 9 59.72 47.31 12.09
C GLU A 9 58.20 47.49 11.97
N PRO A 10 57.62 47.22 10.82
CA PRO A 10 56.15 47.23 10.67
C PRO A 10 55.53 46.01 11.34
N THR A 11 54.66 46.30 12.28
CA THR A 11 53.84 45.32 13.00
C THR A 11 52.96 44.59 12.00
N ALA A 12 53.12 43.26 11.93
CA ALA A 12 52.27 42.39 11.13
C ALA A 12 50.81 42.43 11.66
N SER A 13 49.92 42.79 10.76
CA SER A 13 48.47 42.73 11.00
C SER A 13 48.04 41.25 11.26
N PRO A 14 47.20 40.97 12.24
CA PRO A 14 46.69 39.62 12.44
C PRO A 14 45.75 39.25 11.29
N GLU A 15 46.00 38.06 10.76
CA GLU A 15 45.20 37.37 9.77
C GLU A 15 43.77 37.19 10.31
N PRO A 16 42.71 37.49 9.51
CA PRO A 16 41.34 37.30 9.98
C PRO A 16 41.07 35.81 10.17
N ALA A 17 40.69 35.43 11.39
CA ALA A 17 40.26 34.09 11.76
C ALA A 17 39.19 33.58 10.79
N ALA A 18 39.46 32.44 10.19
CA ALA A 18 38.50 31.74 9.34
C ALA A 18 37.20 31.50 10.12
N SER A 19 36.12 32.04 9.61
CA SER A 19 34.77 31.78 10.13
C SER A 19 34.51 30.28 10.10
N PRO A 20 33.97 29.68 11.20
CA PRO A 20 33.62 28.27 11.19
C PRO A 20 32.52 28.08 10.14
N GLU A 21 32.77 27.15 9.23
CA GLU A 21 31.79 26.63 8.27
C GLU A 21 30.54 26.16 9.06
N PRO A 22 29.32 26.58 8.67
CA PRO A 22 28.12 26.14 9.36
C PRO A 22 28.03 24.61 9.26
N ALA A 23 28.15 23.94 10.40
CA ALA A 23 27.91 22.51 10.51
C ALA A 23 26.59 22.18 9.84
N ALA A 24 26.67 21.34 8.82
CA ALA A 24 25.49 20.83 8.13
C ALA A 24 24.52 20.25 9.17
N SER A 25 23.39 20.90 9.34
CA SER A 25 22.33 20.47 10.23
C SER A 25 21.91 19.04 9.88
N PRO A 26 21.80 18.13 10.87
CA PRO A 26 21.38 16.75 10.62
C PRO A 26 19.91 16.61 10.21
N GLU A 27 19.25 17.70 9.90
CA GLU A 27 17.81 17.77 9.58
C GLU A 27 17.47 17.41 8.14
N SER A 28 18.46 17.11 7.29
CA SER A 28 18.23 16.72 5.89
C SER A 28 18.21 15.21 5.65
N ALA A 29 18.14 14.40 6.70
CA ALA A 29 17.65 13.03 6.58
C ALA A 29 16.12 13.04 6.57
N ALA A 30 15.52 13.94 5.76
CA ALA A 30 14.10 13.93 5.50
C ALA A 30 13.69 12.54 5.03
N ALA A 31 12.92 11.86 5.85
CA ALA A 31 12.33 10.57 5.60
C ALA A 31 11.89 10.49 4.14
N ARG A 32 12.53 9.62 3.35
CA ARG A 32 12.08 9.31 1.99
C ARG A 32 10.62 8.88 2.11
N PRO A 33 9.67 9.60 1.50
CA PRO A 33 8.28 9.22 1.58
C PRO A 33 8.17 7.78 1.04
N ASP A 34 7.75 6.87 1.90
CA ASP A 34 7.45 5.50 1.52
C ASP A 34 6.52 5.58 0.31
N SER A 35 6.99 5.16 -0.84
CA SER A 35 6.32 5.35 -2.12
C SER A 35 4.99 4.57 -2.25
N THR A 36 4.66 3.72 -1.26
CA THR A 36 3.32 3.15 -1.09
C THR A 36 2.30 4.16 -0.56
N ARG A 37 2.76 5.28 0.02
CA ARG A 37 1.91 6.33 0.59
C ARG A 37 1.58 7.46 -0.39
N THR A 38 2.10 7.45 -1.62
CA THR A 38 1.90 8.50 -2.62
C THR A 38 1.30 7.96 -3.91
N GLY A 39 0.34 8.69 -4.49
CA GLY A 39 -0.23 8.41 -5.80
C GLY A 39 -1.07 7.12 -5.88
N PRO A 40 -0.85 6.28 -6.90
CA PRO A 40 -1.71 5.13 -7.22
C PRO A 40 -1.86 4.10 -6.09
N GLY A 41 -0.84 3.94 -5.22
CA GLY A 41 -0.91 3.04 -4.07
C GLY A 41 -1.95 3.46 -3.04
N ARG A 42 -2.11 4.76 -2.80
CA ARG A 42 -3.13 5.27 -1.86
C ARG A 42 -4.55 5.04 -2.41
N LEU A 43 -4.73 5.22 -3.72
CA LEU A 43 -6.01 4.96 -4.37
C LEU A 43 -6.37 3.47 -4.26
N LEU A 44 -5.42 2.59 -4.51
CA LEU A 44 -5.61 1.14 -4.36
C LEU A 44 -6.03 0.77 -2.94
N VAL A 45 -5.32 1.27 -1.92
CA VAL A 45 -5.68 1.05 -0.50
C VAL A 45 -7.07 1.60 -0.19
N ALA A 46 -7.42 2.79 -0.69
CA ALA A 46 -8.73 3.39 -0.45
C ALA A 46 -9.88 2.56 -1.06
N ILE A 47 -9.69 2.05 -2.28
CA ILE A 47 -10.68 1.18 -2.93
C ILE A 47 -10.82 -0.13 -2.16
N TYR A 48 -9.72 -0.77 -1.76
CA TYR A 48 -9.77 -1.98 -0.93
C TYR A 48 -10.47 -1.73 0.41
N ALA A 49 -10.22 -0.60 1.07
CA ALA A 49 -10.88 -0.23 2.33
C ALA A 49 -12.40 -0.06 2.15
N LEU A 50 -12.80 0.58 1.05
CA LEU A 50 -14.22 0.74 0.72
C LEU A 50 -14.91 -0.62 0.52
N PHE A 51 -14.28 -1.52 -0.24
CA PHE A 51 -14.82 -2.87 -0.47
C PHE A 51 -14.80 -3.72 0.80
N ALA A 52 -13.76 -3.60 1.65
CA ALA A 52 -13.72 -4.26 2.95
C ALA A 52 -14.90 -3.83 3.82
N LEU A 53 -15.14 -2.52 3.93
CA LEU A 53 -16.26 -1.99 4.71
C LEU A 53 -17.61 -2.45 4.14
N ALA A 54 -17.81 -2.33 2.84
CA ALA A 54 -19.05 -2.71 2.18
C ALA A 54 -19.34 -4.22 2.31
N ALA A 55 -18.33 -5.07 2.08
CA ALA A 55 -18.47 -6.52 2.19
C ALA A 55 -18.74 -6.98 3.63
N CYS A 56 -18.01 -6.42 4.61
CA CYS A 56 -18.22 -6.74 6.03
C CYS A 56 -19.59 -6.27 6.53
N ALA A 57 -19.98 -5.04 6.19
CA ALA A 57 -21.30 -4.51 6.58
C ALA A 57 -22.43 -5.36 5.98
N ARG A 58 -22.35 -5.67 4.68
CA ARG A 58 -23.32 -6.51 4.00
C ARG A 58 -23.39 -7.90 4.61
N ALA A 59 -22.26 -8.58 4.77
CA ALA A 59 -22.20 -9.91 5.36
C ALA A 59 -22.74 -9.93 6.80
N GLY A 60 -22.38 -8.93 7.61
CA GLY A 60 -22.88 -8.80 8.97
C GLY A 60 -24.40 -8.68 9.03
N VAL A 61 -25.00 -7.81 8.22
CA VAL A 61 -26.47 -7.67 8.14
C VAL A 61 -27.13 -8.96 7.63
N GLN A 62 -26.62 -9.56 6.56
CA GLN A 62 -27.20 -10.77 5.97
C GLN A 62 -27.12 -11.98 6.91
N ILE A 63 -25.99 -12.18 7.58
CA ILE A 63 -25.80 -13.25 8.56
C ILE A 63 -26.71 -13.02 9.78
N GLY A 64 -26.83 -11.78 10.26
CA GLY A 64 -27.65 -11.47 11.44
C GLY A 64 -29.15 -11.51 11.19
N THR A 65 -29.62 -11.31 9.96
CA THR A 65 -31.06 -11.14 9.68
C THR A 65 -31.65 -12.22 8.77
N LYS A 66 -30.87 -12.86 7.90
CA LYS A 66 -31.36 -13.72 6.82
C LYS A 66 -30.54 -15.00 6.62
N PHE A 67 -29.73 -15.40 7.58
CA PHE A 67 -28.76 -16.49 7.38
C PHE A 67 -29.35 -17.74 6.72
N GLY A 68 -30.57 -18.12 7.07
CA GLY A 68 -31.25 -19.31 6.52
C GLY A 68 -31.57 -19.22 5.02
N ASN A 69 -31.58 -18.01 4.41
CA ASN A 69 -32.01 -17.87 3.01
C ASN A 69 -30.89 -18.26 2.00
N ALA A 70 -29.63 -17.89 2.30
CA ALA A 70 -28.50 -18.15 1.41
C ALA A 70 -27.18 -18.28 2.21
N PRO A 71 -27.04 -19.28 3.08
CA PRO A 71 -25.89 -19.37 3.99
C PRO A 71 -24.56 -19.40 3.26
N VAL A 72 -24.45 -20.12 2.15
CA VAL A 72 -23.24 -20.21 1.34
C VAL A 72 -22.84 -18.81 0.80
N ALA A 73 -23.78 -18.08 0.23
CA ALA A 73 -23.52 -16.74 -0.31
C ALA A 73 -23.07 -15.76 0.77
N TYR A 74 -23.65 -15.84 1.97
CA TYR A 74 -23.31 -14.94 3.07
C TYR A 74 -21.94 -15.25 3.68
N LEU A 75 -21.60 -16.54 3.82
CA LEU A 75 -20.28 -16.96 4.28
C LEU A 75 -19.19 -16.60 3.27
N LEU A 76 -19.44 -16.75 1.96
CA LEU A 76 -18.51 -16.31 0.92
C LEU A 76 -18.33 -14.79 0.94
N SER A 77 -19.39 -14.02 1.19
CA SER A 77 -19.32 -12.57 1.33
C SER A 77 -18.53 -12.16 2.59
N ALA A 78 -18.71 -12.86 3.71
CA ALA A 78 -17.93 -12.63 4.93
C ALA A 78 -16.43 -12.94 4.70
N PHE A 79 -16.14 -14.07 4.05
CA PHE A 79 -14.79 -14.45 3.68
C PHE A 79 -14.14 -13.40 2.77
N ALA A 80 -14.86 -12.92 1.74
CA ALA A 80 -14.38 -11.84 0.88
C ALA A 80 -14.07 -10.59 1.69
N GLY A 81 -14.93 -10.21 2.63
CA GLY A 81 -14.71 -9.08 3.53
C GLY A 81 -13.39 -9.20 4.32
N VAL A 82 -13.13 -10.37 4.89
CA VAL A 82 -11.87 -10.66 5.61
C VAL A 82 -10.66 -10.52 4.67
N VAL A 83 -10.74 -11.08 3.46
CA VAL A 83 -9.66 -10.96 2.46
C VAL A 83 -9.40 -9.50 2.11
N TYR A 84 -10.45 -8.68 1.90
CA TYR A 84 -10.32 -7.25 1.64
C TYR A 84 -9.70 -6.48 2.81
N VAL A 85 -10.07 -6.80 4.06
CA VAL A 85 -9.44 -6.19 5.25
C VAL A 85 -7.94 -6.51 5.29
N ILE A 86 -7.57 -7.77 5.10
CA ILE A 86 -6.16 -8.20 5.09
C ILE A 86 -5.39 -7.50 3.97
N ALA A 87 -5.95 -7.44 2.76
CA ALA A 87 -5.34 -6.74 1.63
C ALA A 87 -5.17 -5.25 1.94
N THR A 88 -6.20 -4.57 2.46
CA THR A 88 -6.15 -3.16 2.85
C THR A 88 -5.01 -2.89 3.83
N VAL A 89 -4.98 -3.62 4.94
CA VAL A 89 -3.98 -3.42 6.00
C VAL A 89 -2.58 -3.69 5.49
N THR A 90 -2.38 -4.79 4.77
CA THR A 90 -1.05 -5.18 4.29
C THR A 90 -0.52 -4.26 3.20
N LEU A 91 -1.37 -3.77 2.30
CA LEU A 91 -1.02 -2.75 1.31
C LEU A 91 -0.70 -1.41 1.97
N ALA A 92 -1.42 -1.03 3.04
CA ALA A 92 -1.18 0.20 3.77
C ALA A 92 0.14 0.17 4.58
N VAL A 93 0.46 -0.98 5.20
CA VAL A 93 1.70 -1.16 5.98
C VAL A 93 2.94 -1.16 5.10
N GLY A 94 2.92 -1.84 3.95
CA GLY A 94 3.98 -1.81 2.94
C GLY A 94 5.31 -2.47 3.34
N SER A 95 5.42 -3.14 4.50
CA SER A 95 6.63 -3.85 4.91
C SER A 95 6.88 -5.08 4.00
N PRO A 96 8.10 -5.65 3.98
CA PRO A 96 8.39 -6.84 3.15
C PRO A 96 7.48 -8.04 3.45
N ILE A 97 7.14 -8.25 4.71
CA ILE A 97 6.21 -9.31 5.14
C ILE A 97 4.80 -8.96 4.71
N ALA A 98 4.34 -7.73 4.96
CA ALA A 98 3.02 -7.26 4.54
C ALA A 98 2.81 -7.38 3.03
N ARG A 99 3.84 -7.12 2.22
CA ARG A 99 3.77 -7.30 0.76
C ARG A 99 3.54 -8.76 0.35
N ARG A 100 4.18 -9.72 1.02
CA ARG A 100 3.93 -11.15 0.77
C ARG A 100 2.49 -11.51 1.08
N ILE A 101 1.99 -11.04 2.22
CA ILE A 101 0.59 -11.26 2.62
C ILE A 101 -0.36 -10.58 1.62
N ALA A 102 -0.07 -9.36 1.17
CA ALA A 102 -0.86 -8.66 0.16
C ALA A 102 -0.92 -9.45 -1.16
N VAL A 103 0.21 -10.03 -1.63
CA VAL A 103 0.23 -10.89 -2.82
C VAL A 103 -0.67 -12.10 -2.63
N VAL A 104 -0.60 -12.77 -1.48
CA VAL A 104 -1.46 -13.93 -1.16
C VAL A 104 -2.93 -13.49 -1.13
N SER A 105 -3.26 -12.39 -0.45
CA SER A 105 -4.65 -11.90 -0.35
C SER A 105 -5.23 -11.55 -1.74
N CYS A 106 -4.48 -10.81 -2.57
CA CYS A 106 -4.92 -10.50 -3.94
C CYS A 106 -5.04 -11.77 -4.81
N SER A 107 -4.20 -12.78 -4.58
CA SER A 107 -4.28 -14.05 -5.31
C SER A 107 -5.51 -14.86 -4.88
N VAL A 108 -5.81 -14.90 -3.58
CA VAL A 108 -7.02 -15.53 -3.03
C VAL A 108 -8.27 -14.82 -3.54
N GLU A 109 -8.26 -13.50 -3.56
CA GLU A 109 -9.36 -12.70 -4.10
C GLU A 109 -9.60 -13.01 -5.57
N LEU A 110 -8.54 -13.01 -6.41
CA LEU A 110 -8.65 -13.32 -7.82
C LEU A 110 -9.17 -14.74 -8.05
N ALA A 111 -8.66 -15.72 -7.31
CA ALA A 111 -9.16 -17.09 -7.37
C ALA A 111 -10.62 -17.18 -6.92
N GLY A 112 -10.98 -16.47 -5.85
CA GLY A 112 -12.34 -16.42 -5.32
C GLY A 112 -13.33 -15.83 -6.31
N VAL A 113 -12.99 -14.67 -6.91
CA VAL A 113 -13.90 -14.02 -7.87
C VAL A 113 -14.06 -14.84 -9.15
N LEU A 114 -13.01 -15.54 -9.59
CA LEU A 114 -13.11 -16.43 -10.74
C LEU A 114 -13.94 -17.69 -10.42
N ALA A 115 -13.66 -18.35 -9.30
CA ALA A 115 -14.36 -19.56 -8.90
C ALA A 115 -15.85 -19.29 -8.60
N VAL A 116 -16.14 -18.32 -7.73
CA VAL A 116 -17.51 -17.97 -7.33
C VAL A 116 -18.25 -17.31 -8.48
N GLY A 117 -17.59 -16.48 -9.27
CA GLY A 117 -18.16 -15.87 -10.46
C GLY A 117 -18.63 -16.92 -11.46
N THR A 118 -17.78 -17.92 -11.75
CA THR A 118 -18.13 -19.04 -12.64
C THR A 118 -19.27 -19.89 -12.03
N TRP A 119 -19.15 -20.25 -10.75
CA TRP A 119 -20.16 -21.09 -10.09
C TRP A 119 -21.53 -20.40 -10.07
N SER A 120 -21.59 -19.12 -9.73
CA SER A 120 -22.86 -18.38 -9.67
C SER A 120 -23.55 -18.22 -11.02
N LEU A 121 -22.79 -18.32 -12.13
CA LEU A 121 -23.36 -18.33 -13.49
C LEU A 121 -23.79 -19.73 -13.94
N ALA A 122 -23.03 -20.77 -13.52
CA ALA A 122 -23.32 -22.16 -13.88
C ALA A 122 -24.50 -22.73 -13.09
N ASP A 123 -24.66 -22.33 -11.83
CA ASP A 123 -25.71 -22.78 -10.93
C ASP A 123 -26.29 -21.61 -10.11
N PRO A 124 -27.16 -20.80 -10.71
CA PRO A 124 -27.80 -19.67 -10.03
C PRO A 124 -28.68 -20.10 -8.85
N ALA A 125 -29.16 -21.35 -8.83
CA ALA A 125 -30.02 -21.86 -7.74
C ALA A 125 -29.27 -21.94 -6.41
N SER A 126 -27.96 -22.19 -6.44
CA SER A 126 -27.11 -22.18 -5.25
C SER A 126 -26.85 -20.76 -4.70
N PHE A 127 -27.19 -19.73 -5.47
CA PHE A 127 -26.97 -18.32 -5.12
C PHE A 127 -28.29 -17.51 -5.18
N PRO A 128 -29.30 -17.82 -4.32
CA PRO A 128 -30.54 -17.04 -4.28
C PRO A 128 -30.27 -15.57 -3.91
N ASP A 129 -29.21 -15.31 -3.15
CA ASP A 129 -28.66 -13.96 -2.96
C ASP A 129 -27.21 -13.89 -3.53
N ALA A 130 -26.92 -12.82 -4.28
CA ALA A 130 -25.62 -12.63 -4.86
C ALA A 130 -24.55 -12.35 -3.79
N THR A 131 -23.34 -12.87 -4.00
CA THR A 131 -22.15 -12.52 -3.23
C THR A 131 -21.45 -11.30 -3.85
N VAL A 132 -20.41 -10.77 -3.17
CA VAL A 132 -19.53 -9.74 -3.75
C VAL A 132 -18.82 -10.23 -5.03
N TRP A 133 -18.63 -11.55 -5.17
CA TRP A 133 -17.92 -12.20 -6.28
C TRP A 133 -18.84 -12.81 -7.34
N SER A 134 -20.16 -12.88 -7.10
CA SER A 134 -21.11 -13.43 -8.06
C SER A 134 -21.05 -12.70 -9.39
N GLY A 135 -21.12 -13.47 -10.49
CA GLY A 135 -20.99 -12.92 -11.86
C GLY A 135 -19.72 -12.11 -12.06
N TYR A 136 -18.60 -12.57 -11.47
CA TYR A 136 -17.30 -11.87 -11.50
C TYR A 136 -17.33 -10.47 -10.87
N GLY A 137 -18.22 -10.22 -9.94
CA GLY A 137 -18.41 -8.92 -9.31
C GLY A 137 -19.20 -7.92 -10.16
N SER A 138 -20.03 -8.40 -11.09
CA SER A 138 -20.86 -7.55 -11.96
C SER A 138 -21.75 -6.57 -11.20
N GLY A 139 -22.29 -6.96 -10.04
CA GLY A 139 -23.06 -6.09 -9.15
C GLY A 139 -22.26 -4.91 -8.58
N TYR A 140 -20.94 -4.91 -8.72
CA TYR A 140 -20.01 -3.89 -8.26
C TYR A 140 -19.12 -3.37 -9.41
N GLY A 141 -19.62 -3.38 -10.64
CA GLY A 141 -18.92 -2.88 -11.81
C GLY A 141 -17.64 -3.63 -12.16
N PHE A 142 -17.57 -4.92 -11.86
CA PHE A 142 -16.39 -5.79 -12.04
C PHE A 142 -15.14 -5.34 -11.25
N VAL A 143 -15.28 -4.42 -10.31
CA VAL A 143 -14.15 -3.97 -9.48
C VAL A 143 -13.52 -5.13 -8.72
N PRO A 144 -14.27 -6.10 -8.12
CA PRO A 144 -13.68 -7.28 -7.48
C PRO A 144 -12.79 -8.14 -8.39
N LEU A 145 -13.03 -8.13 -9.69
CA LEU A 145 -12.20 -8.83 -10.67
C LEU A 145 -10.95 -8.02 -11.05
N VAL A 146 -11.12 -6.72 -11.24
CA VAL A 146 -10.07 -5.83 -11.74
C VAL A 146 -9.07 -5.47 -10.65
N LEU A 147 -9.56 -5.28 -9.42
CA LEU A 147 -8.78 -4.80 -8.28
C LEU A 147 -7.60 -5.71 -7.91
N PRO A 148 -7.76 -7.04 -7.75
CA PRO A 148 -6.64 -7.94 -7.44
C PRO A 148 -5.62 -8.03 -8.58
N VAL A 149 -6.04 -7.89 -9.83
CA VAL A 149 -5.12 -7.84 -10.97
C VAL A 149 -4.22 -6.61 -10.86
N PHE A 150 -4.80 -5.42 -10.63
CA PHE A 150 -4.01 -4.20 -10.42
C PHE A 150 -3.14 -4.30 -9.17
N GLY A 151 -3.64 -4.86 -8.07
CA GLY A 151 -2.87 -5.09 -6.85
C GLY A 151 -1.63 -5.96 -7.11
N LEU A 152 -1.80 -7.08 -7.81
CA LEU A 152 -0.70 -7.98 -8.16
C LEU A 152 0.31 -7.34 -9.12
N LEU A 153 -0.15 -6.60 -10.13
CA LEU A 153 0.73 -5.88 -11.06
C LEU A 153 1.53 -4.79 -10.34
N TRP A 154 0.88 -4.04 -9.45
CA TRP A 154 1.51 -3.03 -8.63
C TRP A 154 2.60 -3.62 -7.74
N LEU A 155 2.29 -4.70 -7.01
CA LEU A 155 3.23 -5.39 -6.14
C LEU A 155 4.41 -5.99 -6.90
N ARG A 156 4.19 -6.54 -8.11
CA ARG A 156 5.26 -7.05 -8.99
C ARG A 156 6.17 -5.93 -9.48
N HIS A 157 5.60 -4.81 -9.91
CA HIS A 157 6.38 -3.65 -10.38
C HIS A 157 7.30 -3.12 -9.28
N TRP A 158 6.78 -3.03 -8.06
CA TRP A 158 7.53 -2.60 -6.89
C TRP A 158 8.68 -3.54 -6.53
N ASN A 159 8.44 -4.85 -6.52
CA ASN A 159 9.47 -5.84 -6.23
C ASN A 159 10.62 -5.83 -7.24
N ARG A 160 10.34 -5.49 -8.49
CA ARG A 160 11.38 -5.35 -9.53
C ARG A 160 12.28 -4.14 -9.27
N ARG A 161 11.72 -3.02 -8.87
CA ARG A 161 12.50 -1.80 -8.57
C ARG A 161 13.41 -1.98 -7.36
N ALA A 162 12.94 -2.63 -6.30
CA ALA A 162 13.75 -2.92 -5.12
C ALA A 162 14.97 -3.79 -5.46
N ARG A 163 14.81 -4.81 -6.31
CA ARG A 163 15.92 -5.70 -6.73
C ARG A 163 16.96 -5.01 -7.62
N ILE A 164 16.60 -3.98 -8.36
CA ILE A 164 17.53 -3.23 -9.22
C ILE A 164 18.39 -2.31 -8.38
N SER A 165 17.86 -1.76 -7.30
CA SER A 165 18.57 -0.86 -6.37
C SER A 165 19.59 -1.58 -5.47
N GLU A 166 19.51 -2.92 -5.37
CA GLU A 166 20.41 -3.76 -4.55
C GLU A 166 21.57 -4.40 -5.36
N ARG A 167 21.64 -4.14 -6.67
CA ARG A 167 22.77 -4.59 -7.49
C ARG A 167 23.86 -3.53 -7.47
N PRO A 168 25.09 -3.85 -7.01
CA PRO A 168 26.24 -2.95 -6.99
C PRO A 168 26.67 -2.56 -8.40
#